data_4b4ef9e8ec1fdcb73a8e058b908517cb
#
_entry.id   4b4ef9e8ec1fdcb73a8e058b908517cb
#
_cell.length_a   1.000
_cell.length_b   1.000
_cell.length_c   1.000
_cell.angle_alpha   90.00
_cell.angle_beta   90.00
_cell.angle_gamma   90.00
#
_symmetry.space_group_name_H-M   'P 1'
#
loop_
_entity.id
_entity.type
_entity.pdbx_description
1 polymer ?
#
loop_
_entity_poly.entity_id
_entity_poly.type
_entity_poly.pdbx_seq_one_letter_code
_entity_poly.pdbx_strand_id
1 'polypeptide(L)'
;MKRITLVCGHYGSGKTNFALNLAVNAAKSGEKITLVDLDIVNPYFRTADYKDELEAAGVNVIAQNLEGTTLDAPALTARMFSIFEESMGRVIVDVGGDDAGATALGRFSRQLNESGYDMLCVVNKFRKFISSPDEAVGLLGEIEAACRLKATGLVNNSHLGAQTTAQDILLSVPYAEKTAELACLPLIYTTAPKSVAGELEGKIDNLYPVDVLVKLPW
;
A
#
# COMPACT_ATOMS: atom_id res chain seq x y z
N MET A 1 -12.30 0.81 8.19
CA MET A 1 -11.27 1.68 7.59
C MET A 1 -11.89 3.03 7.28
N LYS A 2 -11.13 4.12 7.40
CA LYS A 2 -11.58 5.47 7.04
C LYS A 2 -11.71 5.61 5.51
N ARG A 3 -12.36 6.69 5.06
CA ARG A 3 -12.57 6.95 3.62
C ARG A 3 -11.27 7.05 2.83
N ILE A 4 -10.22 7.63 3.42
CA ILE A 4 -8.89 7.73 2.79
C ILE A 4 -7.96 6.73 3.47
N THR A 5 -7.36 5.85 2.69
CA THR A 5 -6.37 4.85 3.13
C THR A 5 -5.07 5.07 2.38
N LEU A 6 -3.99 5.31 3.11
CA LEU A 6 -2.63 5.46 2.58
C LEU A 6 -1.91 4.12 2.76
N VAL A 7 -1.25 3.64 1.71
CA VAL A 7 -0.43 2.42 1.74
C VAL A 7 1.02 2.82 1.56
N CYS A 8 1.83 2.68 2.60
CA CYS A 8 3.24 3.04 2.62
C CYS A 8 4.13 1.86 3.02
N GLY A 9 5.44 2.02 3.00
CA GLY A 9 6.43 1.01 3.38
C GLY A 9 7.62 1.01 2.44
N HIS A 10 8.61 0.17 2.69
CA HIS A 10 9.86 0.11 1.93
C HIS A 10 9.64 -0.32 0.47
N TYR A 11 10.59 0.08 -0.39
CA TYR A 11 10.67 -0.43 -1.77
C TYR A 11 10.71 -1.97 -1.79
N GLY A 12 9.86 -2.57 -2.63
CA GLY A 12 9.76 -4.02 -2.77
C GLY A 12 9.05 -4.73 -1.61
N SER A 13 8.41 -4.02 -0.66
CA SER A 13 7.54 -4.65 0.35
C SER A 13 6.21 -5.14 -0.22
N GLY A 14 5.88 -4.80 -1.47
CA GLY A 14 4.64 -5.22 -2.15
C GLY A 14 3.46 -4.29 -1.91
N LYS A 15 3.69 -3.03 -1.56
CA LYS A 15 2.67 -1.98 -1.35
C LYS A 15 1.68 -1.90 -2.50
N THR A 16 2.19 -1.75 -3.73
CA THR A 16 1.37 -1.63 -4.93
C THR A 16 0.44 -2.83 -5.09
N ASN A 17 0.95 -4.07 -4.97
CA ASN A 17 0.11 -5.26 -5.06
C ASN A 17 -0.97 -5.28 -3.97
N PHE A 18 -0.64 -4.86 -2.76
CA PHE A 18 -1.60 -4.76 -1.66
C PHE A 18 -2.65 -3.66 -1.93
N ALA A 19 -2.24 -2.47 -2.37
CA ALA A 19 -3.15 -1.36 -2.72
C ALA A 19 -4.12 -1.74 -3.84
N LEU A 20 -3.62 -2.42 -4.90
CA LEU A 20 -4.43 -2.95 -6.00
C LEU A 20 -5.49 -3.94 -5.48
N ASN A 21 -5.09 -4.89 -4.63
CA ASN A 21 -6.02 -5.87 -4.05
C ASN A 21 -7.08 -5.21 -3.16
N LEU A 22 -6.69 -4.21 -2.36
CA LEU A 22 -7.65 -3.43 -1.56
C LEU A 22 -8.69 -2.76 -2.47
N ALA A 23 -8.23 -2.12 -3.55
CA ALA A 23 -9.10 -1.41 -4.48
C ALA A 23 -10.06 -2.35 -5.21
N VAL A 24 -9.54 -3.44 -5.79
CA VAL A 24 -10.35 -4.42 -6.53
C VAL A 24 -11.36 -5.12 -5.63
N ASN A 25 -10.96 -5.51 -4.41
CA ASN A 25 -11.87 -6.18 -3.49
C ASN A 25 -12.99 -5.25 -3.01
N ALA A 26 -12.70 -3.96 -2.76
CA ALA A 26 -13.71 -2.98 -2.39
C ALA A 26 -14.66 -2.68 -3.56
N ALA A 27 -14.15 -2.56 -4.80
CA ALA A 27 -14.99 -2.39 -5.97
C ALA A 27 -15.94 -3.58 -6.20
N LYS A 28 -15.45 -4.82 -6.00
CA LYS A 28 -16.30 -6.04 -6.06
C LYS A 28 -17.42 -6.04 -5.02
N SER A 29 -17.25 -5.35 -3.90
CA SER A 29 -18.30 -5.16 -2.87
C SER A 29 -19.29 -4.05 -3.22
N GLY A 30 -19.17 -3.42 -4.39
CA GLY A 30 -20.06 -2.35 -4.88
C GLY A 30 -19.70 -0.96 -4.35
N GLU A 31 -18.55 -0.80 -3.68
CA GLU A 31 -18.08 0.51 -3.23
C GLU A 31 -17.53 1.33 -4.42
N LYS A 32 -17.78 2.64 -4.42
CA LYS A 32 -17.08 3.56 -5.32
C LYS A 32 -15.67 3.77 -4.84
N ILE A 33 -14.69 3.36 -5.63
CA ILE A 33 -13.26 3.37 -5.26
C ILE A 33 -12.47 4.24 -6.22
N THR A 34 -11.59 5.07 -5.64
CA THR A 34 -10.53 5.77 -6.36
C THR A 34 -9.17 5.29 -5.85
N LEU A 35 -8.35 4.76 -6.75
CA LEU A 35 -6.97 4.39 -6.47
C LEU A 35 -6.05 5.47 -7.03
N VAL A 36 -5.14 5.96 -6.19
CA VAL A 36 -4.18 7.02 -6.53
C VAL A 36 -2.78 6.46 -6.48
N ASP A 37 -2.03 6.63 -7.57
CA ASP A 37 -0.61 6.30 -7.64
C ASP A 37 0.22 7.55 -7.32
N LEU A 38 0.88 7.50 -6.18
CA LEU A 38 1.80 8.55 -5.72
C LEU A 38 3.28 8.09 -5.76
N ASP A 39 3.58 6.97 -6.42
CA ASP A 39 4.96 6.52 -6.64
C ASP A 39 5.59 7.26 -7.82
N ILE A 40 6.34 8.32 -7.52
CA ILE A 40 6.92 9.23 -8.52
C ILE A 40 8.22 8.65 -9.13
N VAL A 41 8.85 7.69 -8.45
CA VAL A 41 10.24 7.29 -8.73
C VAL A 41 10.35 5.89 -9.34
N ASN A 42 9.39 5.02 -9.07
CA ASN A 42 9.47 3.64 -9.54
C ASN A 42 8.90 3.45 -10.95
N PRO A 43 9.77 3.28 -12.00
CA PRO A 43 9.28 3.07 -13.36
C PRO A 43 8.77 1.65 -13.64
N TYR A 44 9.01 0.68 -12.74
CA TYR A 44 8.83 -0.74 -13.03
C TYR A 44 7.55 -1.37 -12.50
N PHE A 45 6.88 -0.73 -11.53
CA PHE A 45 5.68 -1.29 -10.89
C PHE A 45 4.71 -0.16 -10.58
N ARG A 46 3.99 0.30 -11.59
CA ARG A 46 3.06 1.43 -11.47
C ARG A 46 1.63 0.94 -11.50
N THR A 47 0.81 1.52 -10.66
CA THR A 47 -0.65 1.38 -10.76
C THR A 47 -1.15 1.76 -12.16
N ALA A 48 -0.48 2.70 -12.84
CA ALA A 48 -0.78 3.11 -14.21
C ALA A 48 -0.71 1.95 -15.23
N ASP A 49 0.19 0.97 -15.03
CA ASP A 49 0.35 -0.18 -15.93
C ASP A 49 -0.86 -1.12 -15.89
N TYR A 50 -1.68 -1.02 -14.84
CA TYR A 50 -2.90 -1.83 -14.60
C TYR A 50 -4.19 -1.03 -14.76
N LYS A 51 -4.10 0.19 -15.31
CA LYS A 51 -5.23 1.13 -15.38
C LYS A 51 -6.45 0.51 -16.06
N ASP A 52 -6.28 -0.06 -17.24
CA ASP A 52 -7.39 -0.63 -18.02
C ASP A 52 -8.05 -1.81 -17.26
N GLU A 53 -7.26 -2.68 -16.62
CA GLU A 53 -7.75 -3.80 -15.83
C GLU A 53 -8.51 -3.30 -14.57
N LEU A 54 -8.01 -2.24 -13.94
CA LEU A 54 -8.64 -1.63 -12.76
C LEU A 54 -9.94 -0.92 -13.10
N GLU A 55 -9.96 -0.15 -14.19
CA GLU A 55 -11.18 0.53 -14.68
C GLU A 55 -12.25 -0.49 -15.09
N ALA A 56 -11.86 -1.60 -15.73
CA ALA A 56 -12.76 -2.71 -16.01
C ALA A 56 -13.32 -3.38 -14.74
N ALA A 57 -12.56 -3.36 -13.65
CA ALA A 57 -13.01 -3.82 -12.33
C ALA A 57 -13.84 -2.78 -11.55
N GLY A 58 -14.10 -1.61 -12.12
CA GLY A 58 -14.88 -0.52 -11.49
C GLY A 58 -14.08 0.40 -10.57
N VAL A 59 -12.75 0.38 -10.65
CA VAL A 59 -11.86 1.26 -9.89
C VAL A 59 -11.53 2.50 -10.71
N ASN A 60 -11.79 3.69 -10.17
CA ASN A 60 -11.32 4.94 -10.77
C ASN A 60 -9.81 5.11 -10.47
N VAL A 61 -8.98 5.38 -11.49
CA VAL A 61 -7.53 5.46 -11.32
C VAL A 61 -7.03 6.89 -11.55
N ILE A 62 -6.30 7.41 -10.57
CA ILE A 62 -5.54 8.67 -10.67
C ILE A 62 -4.05 8.32 -10.67
N ALA A 63 -3.42 8.36 -11.82
CA ALA A 63 -1.99 8.10 -11.97
C ALA A 63 -1.33 9.23 -12.76
N GLN A 64 -0.01 9.33 -12.67
CA GLN A 64 0.76 10.26 -13.52
C GLN A 64 0.76 9.76 -14.96
N ASN A 65 0.38 10.62 -15.89
CA ASN A 65 0.59 10.35 -17.30
C ASN A 65 2.06 10.65 -17.65
N LEU A 66 2.82 9.60 -17.96
CA LEU A 66 4.23 9.72 -18.35
C LEU A 66 4.43 10.00 -19.83
N GLU A 67 3.38 10.24 -20.57
CA GLU A 67 3.48 10.67 -21.96
C GLU A 67 3.93 12.14 -22.05
N GLY A 68 5.22 12.32 -21.84
CA GLY A 68 5.99 13.29 -22.62
C GLY A 68 6.05 14.74 -22.20
N THR A 69 5.62 15.21 -21.01
CA THR A 69 5.85 16.61 -20.66
C THR A 69 6.15 16.87 -19.18
N THR A 70 7.17 17.68 -18.91
CA THR A 70 7.49 18.29 -17.60
C THR A 70 6.39 19.21 -17.06
N LEU A 71 5.23 19.26 -17.71
CA LEU A 71 4.06 20.08 -17.37
C LEU A 71 3.06 19.38 -16.45
N ASP A 72 3.23 18.07 -16.18
CA ASP A 72 2.21 17.26 -15.48
C ASP A 72 2.23 17.36 -13.94
N ALA A 73 3.29 17.88 -13.34
CA ALA A 73 3.36 18.03 -11.88
C ALA A 73 2.24 18.93 -11.29
N PRO A 74 1.85 20.08 -11.90
CA PRO A 74 0.70 20.84 -11.43
C PRO A 74 -0.63 20.13 -11.61
N ALA A 75 -0.80 19.35 -12.69
CA ALA A 75 -2.03 18.60 -12.96
C ALA A 75 -2.24 17.44 -11.97
N LEU A 76 -1.17 16.71 -11.62
CA LEU A 76 -1.23 15.71 -10.58
C LEU A 76 -1.60 16.33 -9.23
N THR A 77 -0.99 17.47 -8.90
CA THR A 77 -1.31 18.20 -7.66
C THR A 77 -2.79 18.57 -7.60
N ALA A 78 -3.38 19.07 -8.67
CA ALA A 78 -4.79 19.40 -8.74
C ALA A 78 -5.68 18.15 -8.59
N ARG A 79 -5.34 17.05 -9.26
CA ARG A 79 -6.05 15.76 -9.11
C ARG A 79 -5.90 15.18 -7.71
N MET A 80 -4.76 15.34 -7.06
CA MET A 80 -4.59 14.94 -5.67
C MET A 80 -5.51 15.71 -4.72
N PHE A 81 -5.80 16.98 -4.98
CA PHE A 81 -6.78 17.71 -4.16
C PHE A 81 -8.20 17.16 -4.28
N SER A 82 -8.56 16.57 -5.42
CA SER A 82 -9.90 15.99 -5.60
C SER A 82 -10.17 14.78 -4.68
N ILE A 83 -9.12 14.10 -4.15
CA ILE A 83 -9.32 12.96 -3.23
C ILE A 83 -10.07 13.35 -1.94
N PHE A 84 -10.07 14.64 -1.60
CA PHE A 84 -10.79 15.15 -0.44
C PHE A 84 -12.28 15.36 -0.70
N GLU A 85 -12.72 15.33 -1.97
CA GLU A 85 -14.12 15.42 -2.35
C GLU A 85 -14.86 14.10 -2.04
N GLU A 86 -16.06 14.18 -1.50
CA GLU A 86 -16.90 12.99 -1.24
C GLU A 86 -17.27 12.24 -2.52
N SER A 87 -17.32 12.95 -3.66
CA SER A 87 -17.60 12.40 -4.98
C SER A 87 -16.61 11.31 -5.41
N MET A 88 -15.40 11.29 -4.87
CA MET A 88 -14.38 10.27 -5.16
C MET A 88 -14.65 8.91 -4.50
N GLY A 89 -15.62 8.81 -3.59
CA GLY A 89 -15.89 7.62 -2.83
C GLY A 89 -14.77 7.29 -1.85
N ARG A 90 -14.47 6.01 -1.66
CA ARG A 90 -13.32 5.58 -0.87
C ARG A 90 -12.04 5.74 -1.69
N VAL A 91 -11.00 6.26 -1.06
CA VAL A 91 -9.72 6.56 -1.71
C VAL A 91 -8.63 5.68 -1.13
N ILE A 92 -7.87 5.03 -2.00
CA ILE A 92 -6.65 4.29 -1.64
C ILE A 92 -5.49 4.99 -2.34
N VAL A 93 -4.45 5.34 -1.59
CA VAL A 93 -3.25 6.00 -2.12
C VAL A 93 -2.07 5.04 -2.00
N ASP A 94 -1.52 4.62 -3.12
CA ASP A 94 -0.25 3.87 -3.18
C ASP A 94 0.91 4.88 -3.11
N VAL A 95 1.64 4.86 -2.02
CA VAL A 95 2.72 5.82 -1.73
C VAL A 95 4.05 5.21 -2.14
N GLY A 96 4.89 5.96 -2.86
CA GLY A 96 6.24 5.52 -3.23
C GLY A 96 7.05 5.04 -2.03
N GLY A 97 7.89 4.03 -2.27
CA GLY A 97 8.66 3.35 -1.22
C GLY A 97 9.97 4.05 -0.83
N ASP A 98 10.14 5.28 -1.23
CA ASP A 98 11.32 6.13 -0.99
C ASP A 98 10.94 7.47 -0.33
N ASP A 99 11.96 8.25 0.00
CA ASP A 99 11.82 9.58 0.60
C ASP A 99 11.01 10.55 -0.29
N ALA A 100 11.08 10.38 -1.61
CA ALA A 100 10.37 11.25 -2.54
C ALA A 100 8.87 11.03 -2.48
N GLY A 101 8.41 9.76 -2.43
CA GLY A 101 6.99 9.41 -2.26
C GLY A 101 6.43 9.90 -0.93
N ALA A 102 7.15 9.68 0.17
CA ALA A 102 6.77 10.16 1.50
C ALA A 102 6.73 11.71 1.56
N THR A 103 7.72 12.39 0.95
CA THR A 103 7.76 13.86 0.88
C THR A 103 6.62 14.42 0.03
N ALA A 104 6.29 13.76 -1.09
CA ALA A 104 5.15 14.16 -1.92
C ALA A 104 3.82 14.06 -1.15
N LEU A 105 3.62 12.97 -0.41
CA LEU A 105 2.48 12.80 0.48
C LEU A 105 2.43 13.89 1.56
N GLY A 106 3.57 14.28 2.09
CA GLY A 106 3.71 15.31 3.13
C GLY A 106 3.17 16.69 2.73
N ARG A 107 3.02 16.98 1.42
CA ARG A 107 2.39 18.22 0.95
C ARG A 107 0.90 18.29 1.28
N PHE A 108 0.27 17.14 1.49
CA PHE A 108 -1.16 17.00 1.80
C PHE A 108 -1.41 16.68 3.28
N SER A 109 -0.37 16.68 4.12
CA SER A 109 -0.46 16.25 5.52
C SER A 109 -1.52 17.01 6.32
N ARG A 110 -1.68 18.32 6.09
CA ARG A 110 -2.70 19.13 6.76
C ARG A 110 -4.11 18.66 6.41
N GLN A 111 -4.42 18.53 5.11
CA GLN A 111 -5.74 18.11 4.65
C GLN A 111 -6.06 16.68 5.07
N LEU A 112 -5.07 15.79 5.04
CA LEU A 112 -5.21 14.40 5.50
C LEU A 112 -5.54 14.34 6.99
N ASN A 113 -4.86 15.15 7.83
CA ASN A 113 -5.17 15.22 9.25
C ASN A 113 -6.58 15.80 9.52
N GLU A 114 -7.01 16.80 8.75
CA GLU A 114 -8.34 17.40 8.87
C GLU A 114 -9.46 16.43 8.42
N SER A 115 -9.26 15.70 7.31
CA SER A 115 -10.23 14.75 6.77
C SER A 115 -10.26 13.41 7.51
N GLY A 116 -9.20 13.09 8.22
CA GLY A 116 -8.95 11.78 8.80
C GLY A 116 -8.57 10.72 7.73
N TYR A 117 -7.61 9.87 8.09
CA TYR A 117 -7.06 8.83 7.22
C TYR A 117 -6.73 7.58 8.02
N ASP A 118 -6.58 6.45 7.33
CA ASP A 118 -5.79 5.32 7.79
C ASP A 118 -4.49 5.29 7.01
N MET A 119 -3.36 5.03 7.67
CA MET A 119 -2.06 4.85 7.05
C MET A 119 -1.52 3.48 7.42
N LEU A 120 -1.45 2.60 6.44
CA LEU A 120 -1.05 1.21 6.59
C LEU A 120 0.41 1.05 6.13
N CYS A 121 1.28 0.70 7.08
CA CYS A 121 2.68 0.41 6.78
C CYS A 121 2.83 -1.07 6.39
N VAL A 122 3.26 -1.32 5.15
CA VAL A 122 3.47 -2.66 4.60
C VAL A 122 4.90 -3.10 4.84
N VAL A 123 5.05 -4.22 5.56
CA VAL A 123 6.36 -4.82 5.86
C VAL A 123 6.51 -6.19 5.20
N ASN A 124 7.76 -6.58 4.90
CA ASN A 124 8.08 -7.87 4.32
C ASN A 124 9.38 -8.39 4.92
N LYS A 125 9.31 -9.43 5.76
CA LYS A 125 10.45 -10.07 6.43
C LYS A 125 11.58 -10.49 5.49
N PHE A 126 11.25 -10.82 4.25
CA PHE A 126 12.22 -11.34 3.27
C PHE A 126 12.90 -10.24 2.45
N ARG A 127 12.68 -8.96 2.82
CA ARG A 127 13.34 -7.82 2.17
C ARG A 127 14.49 -7.30 3.02
N LYS A 128 15.64 -7.11 2.36
CA LYS A 128 16.80 -6.46 2.96
C LYS A 128 16.40 -5.07 3.48
N PHE A 129 17.01 -4.64 4.57
CA PHE A 129 16.77 -3.37 5.28
C PHE A 129 15.44 -3.26 6.05
N ILE A 130 14.57 -4.27 5.99
CA ILE A 130 13.36 -4.39 6.82
C ILE A 130 13.17 -5.84 7.29
N SER A 131 14.22 -6.63 7.33
CA SER A 131 14.18 -8.05 7.68
C SER A 131 14.08 -8.31 9.19
N SER A 132 14.46 -7.34 10.00
CA SER A 132 14.24 -7.34 11.46
C SER A 132 13.16 -6.35 11.87
N PRO A 133 12.48 -6.57 13.01
CA PRO A 133 11.49 -5.65 13.54
C PRO A 133 12.04 -4.24 13.78
N ASP A 134 13.26 -4.12 14.32
CA ASP A 134 13.90 -2.83 14.60
C ASP A 134 14.18 -2.02 13.32
N GLU A 135 14.69 -2.69 12.27
CA GLU A 135 14.88 -2.06 10.95
C GLU A 135 13.55 -1.56 10.37
N ALA A 136 12.50 -2.37 10.47
CA ALA A 136 11.18 -2.00 9.95
C ALA A 136 10.58 -0.80 10.71
N VAL A 137 10.74 -0.74 12.04
CA VAL A 137 10.30 0.39 12.87
C VAL A 137 11.14 1.63 12.60
N GLY A 138 12.44 1.50 12.45
CA GLY A 138 13.33 2.61 12.09
C GLY A 138 12.90 3.28 10.79
N LEU A 139 12.68 2.46 9.75
CA LEU A 139 12.19 2.96 8.46
C LEU A 139 10.79 3.58 8.54
N LEU A 140 9.89 3.00 9.33
CA LEU A 140 8.58 3.59 9.56
C LEU A 140 8.72 4.99 10.14
N GLY A 141 9.63 5.20 11.10
CA GLY A 141 9.92 6.51 11.67
C GLY A 141 10.40 7.52 10.63
N GLU A 142 11.25 7.10 9.68
CA GLU A 142 11.72 7.94 8.56
C GLU A 142 10.55 8.34 7.64
N ILE A 143 9.70 7.40 7.27
CA ILE A 143 8.50 7.65 6.45
C ILE A 143 7.57 8.64 7.14
N GLU A 144 7.27 8.44 8.43
CA GLU A 144 6.41 9.32 9.23
C GLU A 144 6.97 10.74 9.32
N ALA A 145 8.29 10.87 9.52
CA ALA A 145 8.96 12.16 9.59
C ALA A 145 8.87 12.89 8.23
N ALA A 146 9.13 12.19 7.12
CA ALA A 146 9.09 12.75 5.78
C ALA A 146 7.68 13.20 5.37
N CYS A 147 6.66 12.36 5.62
CA CYS A 147 5.27 12.68 5.26
C CYS A 147 4.53 13.52 6.30
N ARG A 148 5.06 13.67 7.51
CA ARG A 148 4.42 14.40 8.65
C ARG A 148 3.04 13.82 9.01
N LEU A 149 2.89 12.51 8.86
CA LEU A 149 1.70 11.73 9.21
C LEU A 149 2.11 10.58 10.12
N LYS A 150 1.13 9.97 10.80
CA LYS A 150 1.36 8.81 11.64
C LYS A 150 0.68 7.58 11.06
N ALA A 151 1.40 6.46 11.06
CA ALA A 151 0.80 5.17 10.71
C ALA A 151 -0.29 4.80 11.71
N THR A 152 -1.33 4.13 11.23
CA THR A 152 -2.47 3.68 12.03
C THR A 152 -2.57 2.17 12.12
N GLY A 153 -1.75 1.46 11.34
CA GLY A 153 -1.70 0.01 11.35
C GLY A 153 -0.55 -0.56 10.52
N LEU A 154 -0.22 -1.80 10.80
CA LEU A 154 0.79 -2.57 10.10
C LEU A 154 0.14 -3.64 9.23
N VAL A 155 0.75 -3.93 8.08
CA VAL A 155 0.37 -5.04 7.21
C VAL A 155 1.58 -5.94 6.99
N ASN A 156 1.48 -7.18 7.42
CA ASN A 156 2.45 -8.21 7.08
C ASN A 156 2.21 -8.69 5.64
N ASN A 157 3.07 -8.29 4.74
CA ASN A 157 3.06 -8.73 3.34
C ASN A 157 4.37 -9.46 3.01
N SER A 158 4.76 -10.38 3.89
CA SER A 158 5.99 -11.16 3.74
C SER A 158 5.79 -12.24 2.68
N HIS A 159 6.49 -12.09 1.56
CA HIS A 159 6.38 -13.00 0.42
C HIS A 159 7.70 -13.14 -0.35
N LEU A 160 7.84 -14.25 -1.05
CA LEU A 160 8.93 -14.59 -1.97
C LEU A 160 8.45 -14.60 -3.44
N GLY A 161 7.47 -13.75 -3.76
CA GLY A 161 6.82 -13.74 -5.07
C GLY A 161 6.06 -15.04 -5.35
N ALA A 162 6.21 -15.59 -6.55
CA ALA A 162 5.55 -16.83 -6.96
C ALA A 162 5.98 -18.08 -6.16
N GLN A 163 7.10 -18.02 -5.44
CA GLN A 163 7.62 -19.14 -4.64
C GLN A 163 7.09 -19.15 -3.21
N THR A 164 6.23 -18.21 -2.84
CA THR A 164 5.69 -18.08 -1.49
C THR A 164 4.88 -19.31 -1.11
N THR A 165 5.24 -19.92 0.02
CA THR A 165 4.51 -21.05 0.61
C THR A 165 3.72 -20.60 1.86
N ALA A 166 2.74 -21.41 2.29
CA ALA A 166 2.03 -21.18 3.55
C ALA A 166 2.99 -21.15 4.74
N GLN A 167 4.05 -21.98 4.72
CA GLN A 167 5.06 -22.00 5.76
C GLN A 167 5.86 -20.69 5.85
N ASP A 168 6.18 -20.05 4.72
CA ASP A 168 6.87 -18.75 4.72
C ASP A 168 6.01 -17.68 5.40
N ILE A 169 4.71 -17.67 5.12
CA ILE A 169 3.77 -16.75 5.77
C ILE A 169 3.73 -17.01 7.28
N LEU A 170 3.57 -18.25 7.72
CA LEU A 170 3.57 -18.60 9.16
C LEU A 170 4.87 -18.19 9.86
N LEU A 171 6.02 -18.38 9.23
CA LEU A 171 7.32 -17.97 9.74
C LEU A 171 7.48 -16.44 9.85
N SER A 172 6.68 -15.68 9.12
CA SER A 172 6.71 -14.22 9.16
C SER A 172 5.81 -13.62 10.25
N VAL A 173 4.85 -14.37 10.80
CA VAL A 173 3.90 -13.85 11.79
C VAL A 173 4.61 -13.31 13.04
N PRO A 174 5.56 -14.03 13.70
CA PRO A 174 6.24 -13.49 14.88
C PRO A 174 7.04 -12.22 14.59
N TYR A 175 7.59 -12.08 13.38
CA TYR A 175 8.26 -10.85 12.95
C TYR A 175 7.27 -9.67 12.88
N ALA A 176 6.11 -9.89 12.25
CA ALA A 176 5.11 -8.85 12.08
C ALA A 176 4.49 -8.43 13.42
N GLU A 177 4.20 -9.39 14.29
CA GLU A 177 3.68 -9.14 15.65
C GLU A 177 4.68 -8.32 16.47
N LYS A 178 5.98 -8.70 16.42
CA LYS A 178 7.02 -7.96 17.14
C LYS A 178 7.22 -6.56 16.56
N THR A 179 7.14 -6.40 15.24
CA THR A 179 7.20 -5.08 14.59
C THR A 179 6.00 -4.21 15.02
N ALA A 180 4.81 -4.78 15.07
CA ALA A 180 3.60 -4.09 15.50
C ALA A 180 3.68 -3.65 16.98
N GLU A 181 4.18 -4.54 17.86
CA GLU A 181 4.44 -4.24 19.27
C GLU A 181 5.40 -3.06 19.43
N LEU A 182 6.58 -3.12 18.76
CA LEU A 182 7.60 -2.07 18.85
C LEU A 182 7.13 -0.73 18.27
N ALA A 183 6.32 -0.78 17.20
CA ALA A 183 5.73 0.41 16.60
C ALA A 183 4.51 0.94 17.39
N CYS A 184 4.01 0.21 18.39
CA CYS A 184 2.75 0.48 19.09
C CYS A 184 1.55 0.60 18.11
N LEU A 185 1.51 -0.24 17.07
CA LEU A 185 0.48 -0.27 16.04
C LEU A 185 -0.26 -1.61 16.04
N PRO A 186 -1.55 -1.66 15.69
CA PRO A 186 -2.23 -2.91 15.44
C PRO A 186 -1.72 -3.57 14.15
N LEU A 187 -1.56 -4.89 14.16
CA LEU A 187 -1.38 -5.70 12.96
C LEU A 187 -2.75 -5.91 12.30
N ILE A 188 -3.01 -5.14 11.22
CA ILE A 188 -4.32 -5.10 10.57
C ILE A 188 -4.54 -6.34 9.69
N TYR A 189 -3.55 -6.68 8.87
CA TYR A 189 -3.62 -7.81 7.96
C TYR A 189 -2.31 -8.57 7.89
N THR A 190 -2.42 -9.88 7.69
CA THR A 190 -1.36 -10.73 7.15
C THR A 190 -1.82 -11.23 5.78
N THR A 191 -1.14 -10.77 4.73
CA THR A 191 -1.50 -11.15 3.35
C THR A 191 -0.96 -12.52 3.01
N ALA A 192 -1.68 -13.24 2.15
CA ALA A 192 -1.21 -14.48 1.54
C ALA A 192 -1.72 -14.56 0.10
N PRO A 193 -0.91 -15.06 -0.85
CA PRO A 193 -1.42 -15.41 -2.16
C PRO A 193 -2.62 -16.35 -2.06
N LYS A 194 -3.68 -16.11 -2.85
CA LYS A 194 -4.89 -16.96 -2.82
C LYS A 194 -4.59 -18.43 -3.02
N SER A 195 -3.53 -18.76 -3.75
CA SER A 195 -3.11 -20.15 -3.97
C SER A 195 -2.74 -20.91 -2.70
N VAL A 196 -2.30 -20.20 -1.64
CA VAL A 196 -1.88 -20.81 -0.37
C VAL A 196 -2.75 -20.37 0.82
N ALA A 197 -3.66 -19.42 0.61
CA ALA A 197 -4.48 -18.84 1.68
C ALA A 197 -5.35 -19.90 2.39
N GLY A 198 -5.88 -20.86 1.65
CA GLY A 198 -6.70 -21.95 2.23
C GLY A 198 -5.96 -22.79 3.27
N GLU A 199 -4.63 -22.94 3.15
CA GLU A 199 -3.81 -23.66 4.14
C GLU A 199 -3.60 -22.88 5.44
N LEU A 200 -3.90 -21.57 5.41
CA LEU A 200 -3.69 -20.62 6.52
C LEU A 200 -4.99 -20.28 7.26
N GLU A 201 -6.13 -20.68 6.74
CA GLU A 201 -7.43 -20.48 7.39
C GLU A 201 -7.45 -21.10 8.79
N GLY A 202 -7.92 -20.33 9.77
CA GLY A 202 -7.93 -20.74 11.18
C GLY A 202 -6.56 -20.76 11.88
N LYS A 203 -5.47 -20.44 11.17
CA LYS A 203 -4.11 -20.30 11.73
C LYS A 203 -3.67 -18.85 11.86
N ILE A 204 -4.29 -17.94 11.12
CA ILE A 204 -3.99 -16.50 11.10
C ILE A 204 -5.34 -15.77 11.18
N ASP A 205 -5.58 -15.04 12.27
CA ASP A 205 -6.86 -14.37 12.53
C ASP A 205 -7.15 -13.23 11.55
N ASN A 206 -6.13 -12.53 11.13
CA ASN A 206 -6.20 -11.35 10.25
C ASN A 206 -5.73 -11.65 8.82
N LEU A 207 -5.94 -12.88 8.35
CA LEU A 207 -5.56 -13.32 7.01
C LEU A 207 -6.29 -12.51 5.93
N TYR A 208 -5.52 -11.97 4.97
CA TYR A 208 -6.04 -11.25 3.83
C TYR A 208 -5.54 -11.87 2.52
N PRO A 209 -6.35 -12.70 1.85
CA PRO A 209 -5.97 -13.32 0.58
C PRO A 209 -5.81 -12.29 -0.53
N VAL A 210 -4.69 -12.37 -1.27
CA VAL A 210 -4.36 -11.45 -2.35
C VAL A 210 -4.12 -12.20 -3.67
N ASP A 211 -4.50 -11.57 -4.75
CA ASP A 211 -4.04 -11.94 -6.10
C ASP A 211 -2.66 -11.34 -6.34
N VAL A 212 -1.78 -12.09 -7.01
CA VAL A 212 -0.47 -11.56 -7.45
C VAL A 212 -0.71 -10.82 -8.76
N LEU A 213 -1.12 -9.56 -8.68
CA LEU A 213 -1.45 -8.73 -9.83
C LEU A 213 -0.20 -8.13 -10.45
N VAL A 214 0.75 -7.69 -9.61
CA VAL A 214 1.99 -7.07 -10.07
C VAL A 214 2.93 -8.13 -10.62
N LYS A 215 3.17 -8.09 -11.92
CA LYS A 215 4.09 -9.01 -12.62
C LYS A 215 5.51 -8.43 -12.60
N LEU A 216 6.50 -9.29 -12.33
CA LEU A 216 7.90 -8.91 -12.45
C LEU A 216 8.23 -8.66 -13.95
N PRO A 217 9.06 -7.65 -14.26
CA PRO A 217 9.39 -7.29 -15.65
C PRO A 217 10.33 -8.27 -16.35
N TRP A 218 10.71 -9.37 -15.69
CA TRP A 218 11.54 -10.47 -16.24
C TRP A 218 10.95 -11.83 -15.93
#